data_aba7919abc82a209c3f427675c44984b
#
_entry.id   aba7919abc82a209c3f427675c44984b
#
_cell.length_a   1.000
_cell.length_b   1.000
_cell.length_c   1.000
_cell.angle_alpha   90.00
_cell.angle_beta   90.00
_cell.angle_gamma   90.00
#
_symmetry.space_group_name_H-M   'P 1'
#
loop_
_entity.id
_entity.type
_entity.pdbx_description
1 polymer ?
#
loop_
_entity_poly.entity_id
_entity_poly.type
_entity_poly.pdbx_seq_one_letter_code
_entity_poly.pdbx_strand_id
1 'polypeptide(L)'
;QKPFCRSAFATYYKGGLIIIVYVTKSFGFRRGEIYFADLDPHYGSEQGGKRPVIVIQNNTGNKFSPTVIVAAVTSKISKKPNQPTHVLIDKNPAFNRPSVVLLEQLFTIDKERINNFMGLTSDWEMAQIEKALKCSLALDQENLVKSDSQTA
;
A
#
# COMPACT_ATOMS: atom_id res chain seq x y z
N GLN A 1 -16.58 -11.83 14.96
CA GLN A 1 -15.84 -10.91 14.04
C GLN A 1 -16.37 -9.51 14.29
N LYS A 2 -15.58 -8.64 14.91
CA LYS A 2 -15.94 -7.23 15.05
C LYS A 2 -15.63 -6.54 13.72
N PRO A 3 -16.59 -5.86 13.08
CA PRO A 3 -16.29 -5.06 11.90
C PRO A 3 -15.40 -3.89 12.34
N PHE A 4 -14.29 -3.70 11.67
CA PHE A 4 -13.40 -2.55 11.86
C PHE A 4 -14.16 -1.30 11.42
N CYS A 5 -14.85 -0.67 12.37
CA CYS A 5 -15.64 0.53 12.14
C CYS A 5 -14.72 1.74 12.27
N ARG A 6 -14.31 2.33 11.15
CA ARG A 6 -13.73 3.68 11.13
C ARG A 6 -14.88 4.67 11.03
N SER A 7 -15.21 5.31 12.14
CA SER A 7 -16.15 6.44 12.16
C SER A 7 -15.46 7.68 11.60
N ALA A 8 -15.86 8.10 10.40
CA ALA A 8 -15.60 9.45 9.95
C ALA A 8 -16.76 10.33 10.45
N PHE A 9 -16.44 11.39 11.19
CA PHE A 9 -17.42 12.36 11.65
C PHE A 9 -17.47 13.52 10.64
N ALA A 10 -18.62 13.76 10.03
CA ALA A 10 -18.87 14.98 9.29
C ALA A 10 -19.91 15.80 10.08
N THR A 11 -19.54 17.01 10.49
CA THR A 11 -20.41 17.93 11.19
C THR A 11 -20.90 18.98 10.18
N TYR A 12 -22.21 19.02 9.93
CA TYR A 12 -22.84 20.04 9.10
C TYR A 12 -23.74 20.92 9.94
N TYR A 13 -23.65 22.25 9.74
CA TYR A 13 -24.55 23.23 10.31
C TYR A 13 -25.66 23.58 9.31
N LYS A 14 -26.88 23.33 9.65
CA LYS A 14 -28.04 23.79 8.88
C LYS A 14 -29.14 24.30 9.82
N GLY A 15 -29.40 25.59 9.80
CA GLY A 15 -30.53 26.17 10.49
C GLY A 15 -30.55 25.98 12.00
N GLY A 16 -29.44 26.09 12.71
CA GLY A 16 -29.37 25.98 14.16
C GLY A 16 -29.34 24.55 14.72
N LEU A 17 -29.35 23.53 13.85
CA LEU A 17 -29.29 22.12 14.24
C LEU A 17 -27.91 21.52 13.86
N ILE A 18 -27.27 20.90 14.81
CA ILE A 18 -26.05 20.10 14.57
C ILE A 18 -26.48 18.72 14.12
N ILE A 19 -26.27 18.40 12.85
CA ILE A 19 -26.51 17.06 12.32
C ILE A 19 -25.18 16.31 12.36
N ILE A 20 -25.04 15.36 13.27
CA ILE A 20 -23.94 14.42 13.30
C ILE A 20 -24.31 13.24 12.41
N VAL A 21 -23.73 13.19 11.22
CA VAL A 21 -23.91 12.05 10.32
C VAL A 21 -22.85 11.02 10.66
N TYR A 22 -23.25 9.93 11.27
CA TYR A 22 -22.38 8.75 11.40
C TYR A 22 -22.31 8.06 10.04
N VAL A 23 -21.25 8.33 9.30
CA VAL A 23 -20.97 7.56 8.08
C VAL A 23 -20.33 6.25 8.50
N THR A 24 -21.13 5.24 8.75
CA THR A 24 -20.63 3.85 8.85
C THR A 24 -20.26 3.40 7.43
N LYS A 25 -19.12 3.83 6.97
CA LYS A 25 -18.54 3.26 5.76
C LYS A 25 -17.83 1.98 6.18
N SER A 26 -18.39 0.84 5.83
CA SER A 26 -17.63 -0.40 5.70
C SER A 26 -16.62 -0.20 4.56
N PHE A 27 -15.50 0.45 4.89
CA PHE A 27 -14.40 0.62 3.94
C PHE A 27 -13.61 -0.67 3.92
N GLY A 28 -13.90 -1.52 2.96
CA GLY A 28 -12.91 -2.49 2.55
C GLY A 28 -11.66 -1.74 2.10
N PHE A 29 -10.47 -2.27 2.39
CA PHE A 29 -9.21 -1.78 1.89
C PHE A 29 -9.26 -1.69 0.36
N ARG A 30 -8.66 -0.64 -0.22
CA ARG A 30 -8.57 -0.47 -1.67
C ARG A 30 -7.11 -0.42 -2.10
N ARG A 31 -6.87 -0.94 -3.29
CA ARG A 31 -5.56 -0.83 -3.95
C ARG A 31 -5.15 0.64 -4.06
N GLY A 32 -3.91 0.96 -3.71
CA GLY A 32 -3.36 2.32 -3.70
C GLY A 32 -3.63 3.11 -2.42
N GLU A 33 -4.39 2.58 -1.47
CA GLU A 33 -4.53 3.21 -0.15
C GLU A 33 -3.25 3.05 0.66
N ILE A 34 -2.91 4.09 1.41
CA ILE A 34 -1.74 4.19 2.28
C ILE A 34 -2.20 4.08 3.73
N TYR A 35 -1.59 3.19 4.46
CA TYR A 35 -1.90 2.94 5.86
C TYR A 35 -0.65 2.89 6.72
N PHE A 36 -0.82 3.10 8.01
CA PHE A 36 0.18 2.73 9.02
C PHE A 36 -0.12 1.32 9.50
N ALA A 37 0.84 0.41 9.42
CA ALA A 37 0.67 -0.99 9.80
C ALA A 37 1.82 -1.48 10.67
N ASP A 38 1.57 -2.54 11.43
CA ASP A 38 2.57 -3.24 12.22
C ASP A 38 3.08 -4.45 11.43
N LEU A 39 4.34 -4.42 11.03
CA LEU A 39 5.00 -5.50 10.27
C LEU A 39 5.79 -6.45 11.16
N ASP A 40 5.85 -6.24 12.47
CA ASP A 40 6.53 -7.15 13.38
C ASP A 40 5.70 -8.45 13.63
N PRO A 41 6.35 -9.57 13.90
CA PRO A 41 7.81 -9.75 13.97
C PRO A 41 8.46 -9.78 12.57
N HIS A 42 9.68 -9.27 12.49
CA HIS A 42 10.51 -9.33 11.29
C HIS A 42 11.80 -10.10 11.57
N TYR A 43 12.48 -10.58 10.52
CA TYR A 43 13.73 -11.30 10.64
C TYR A 43 14.79 -10.71 9.69
N GLY A 44 16.01 -10.55 10.21
CA GLY A 44 17.16 -10.11 9.41
C GLY A 44 16.94 -8.77 8.70
N SER A 45 16.96 -8.80 7.38
CA SER A 45 16.82 -7.59 6.52
C SER A 45 15.38 -7.27 6.11
N GLU A 46 14.40 -7.98 6.63
CA GLU A 46 13.00 -7.66 6.40
C GLU A 46 12.65 -6.28 6.97
N GLN A 47 11.69 -5.62 6.34
CA GLN A 47 11.14 -4.40 6.90
C GLN A 47 10.20 -4.72 8.06
N GLY A 48 10.53 -4.28 9.26
CA GLY A 48 9.75 -4.53 10.47
C GLY A 48 9.25 -3.26 11.16
N GLY A 49 8.55 -3.44 12.26
CA GLY A 49 8.00 -2.38 13.09
C GLY A 49 6.79 -1.69 12.49
N LYS A 50 6.29 -0.71 13.21
CA LYS A 50 5.16 0.13 12.76
C LYS A 50 5.62 1.14 11.72
N ARG A 51 5.05 1.08 10.53
CA ARG A 51 5.44 1.93 9.39
C ARG A 51 4.34 2.11 8.36
N PRO A 52 4.49 3.07 7.45
CA PRO A 52 3.59 3.20 6.31
C PRO A 52 3.72 2.00 5.37
N VAL A 53 2.58 1.58 4.82
CA VAL A 53 2.46 0.55 3.80
C VAL A 53 1.45 1.00 2.74
N ILE A 54 1.60 0.52 1.52
CA ILE A 54 0.66 0.75 0.42
C ILE A 54 -0.01 -0.56 0.07
N VAL A 55 -1.34 -0.55 -0.03
CA VAL A 55 -2.13 -1.72 -0.46
C VAL A 55 -1.92 -1.96 -1.95
N ILE A 56 -1.36 -3.11 -2.30
CA ILE A 56 -1.12 -3.53 -3.68
C ILE A 56 -2.02 -4.67 -4.14
N GLN A 57 -2.71 -5.34 -3.22
CA GLN A 57 -3.69 -6.38 -3.55
C GLN A 57 -4.86 -5.79 -4.35
N ASN A 58 -5.42 -6.58 -5.27
CA ASN A 58 -6.60 -6.19 -6.04
C ASN A 58 -7.84 -6.02 -5.15
N ASN A 59 -8.82 -5.24 -5.62
CA ASN A 59 -9.98 -4.88 -4.82
C ASN A 59 -10.93 -6.04 -4.54
N THR A 60 -10.96 -7.07 -5.36
CA THR A 60 -11.73 -8.30 -5.11
C THR A 60 -11.14 -9.05 -3.92
N GLY A 61 -9.81 -9.26 -3.92
CA GLY A 61 -9.11 -9.83 -2.77
C GLY A 61 -9.27 -8.99 -1.51
N ASN A 62 -9.16 -7.66 -1.63
CA ASN A 62 -9.37 -6.73 -0.51
C ASN A 62 -10.76 -6.87 0.13
N LYS A 63 -11.78 -7.16 -0.68
CA LYS A 63 -13.16 -7.33 -0.20
C LYS A 63 -13.36 -8.66 0.55
N PHE A 64 -12.82 -9.75 0.02
CA PHE A 64 -13.19 -11.10 0.48
C PHE A 64 -12.15 -11.81 1.33
N SER A 65 -10.86 -11.45 1.21
CA SER A 65 -9.80 -12.05 2.01
C SER A 65 -9.73 -11.47 3.43
N PRO A 66 -9.40 -12.24 4.47
CA PRO A 66 -9.06 -11.73 5.80
C PRO A 66 -7.70 -11.03 5.82
N THR A 67 -6.84 -11.30 4.84
CA THR A 67 -5.52 -10.73 4.69
C THR A 67 -5.44 -9.71 3.55
N VAL A 68 -4.38 -8.94 3.53
CA VAL A 68 -4.10 -7.96 2.47
C VAL A 68 -2.62 -7.99 2.11
N ILE A 69 -2.32 -7.85 0.82
CA ILE A 69 -0.94 -7.72 0.34
C ILE A 69 -0.57 -6.24 0.29
N VAL A 70 0.54 -5.90 0.93
CA VAL A 70 1.05 -4.54 1.03
C VAL A 70 2.52 -4.47 0.66
N ALA A 71 2.97 -3.30 0.20
CA ALA A 71 4.37 -2.95 0.03
C ALA A 71 4.81 -2.03 1.17
N ALA A 72 5.99 -2.29 1.74
CA ALA A 72 6.55 -1.46 2.80
C ALA A 72 7.05 -0.13 2.26
N VAL A 73 6.88 0.93 3.06
CA VAL A 73 7.41 2.26 2.76
C VAL A 73 8.44 2.67 3.80
N THR A 74 9.51 3.29 3.36
CA THR A 74 10.57 3.80 4.23
C THR A 74 10.93 5.24 3.89
N SER A 75 11.17 6.04 4.93
CA SER A 75 11.75 7.39 4.76
C SER A 75 13.29 7.38 4.79
N LYS A 76 13.90 6.22 5.04
CA LYS A 76 15.35 6.04 4.91
C LYS A 76 15.67 5.81 3.43
N ILE A 77 15.90 6.91 2.72
CA ILE A 77 16.33 6.85 1.32
C ILE A 77 17.72 6.24 1.30
N SER A 78 17.81 5.01 0.77
CA SER A 78 19.06 4.25 0.68
C SER A 78 20.07 5.02 -0.18
N LYS A 79 21.37 4.77 0.05
CA LYS A 79 22.48 5.28 -0.77
C LYS A 79 22.47 4.77 -2.23
N LYS A 80 21.52 3.91 -2.58
CA LYS A 80 21.30 3.38 -3.94
C LYS A 80 19.91 3.83 -4.44
N PRO A 81 19.75 5.09 -4.89
CA PRO A 81 18.44 5.67 -5.22
C PRO A 81 17.79 5.07 -6.49
N ASN A 82 18.51 4.31 -7.31
CA ASN A 82 18.07 3.87 -8.63
C ASN A 82 17.85 2.35 -8.73
N GLN A 83 17.28 1.72 -7.70
CA GLN A 83 16.88 0.33 -7.83
C GLN A 83 15.55 0.25 -8.59
N PRO A 84 15.42 -0.64 -9.58
CA PRO A 84 14.19 -0.76 -10.40
C PRO A 84 12.97 -1.20 -9.60
N THR A 85 13.17 -1.74 -8.40
CA THR A 85 12.12 -2.16 -7.45
C THR A 85 11.75 -1.05 -6.45
N HIS A 86 12.40 0.11 -6.52
CA HIS A 86 12.14 1.24 -5.62
C HIS A 86 11.37 2.35 -6.33
N VAL A 87 10.36 2.89 -5.68
CA VAL A 87 9.59 4.04 -6.17
C VAL A 87 9.67 5.17 -5.16
N LEU A 88 10.28 6.29 -5.57
CA LEU A 88 10.31 7.50 -4.76
C LEU A 88 8.96 8.21 -4.81
N ILE A 89 8.41 8.50 -3.65
CA ILE A 89 7.23 9.34 -3.45
C ILE A 89 7.68 10.61 -2.73
N ASP A 90 7.73 11.71 -3.46
CA ASP A 90 8.30 12.98 -2.96
C ASP A 90 7.24 13.95 -2.43
N LYS A 91 6.08 14.04 -3.07
CA LYS A 91 5.09 15.11 -2.82
C LYS A 91 3.70 14.62 -2.41
N ASN A 92 3.60 13.39 -1.93
CA ASN A 92 2.32 12.86 -1.47
C ASN A 92 2.01 13.37 -0.06
N PRO A 93 0.83 13.97 0.19
CA PRO A 93 0.46 14.54 1.49
C PRO A 93 0.34 13.51 2.62
N ALA A 94 0.30 12.21 2.31
CA ALA A 94 0.35 11.14 3.31
C ALA A 94 1.70 11.05 4.02
N PHE A 95 2.76 11.65 3.46
CA PHE A 95 4.12 11.59 4.00
C PHE A 95 4.65 12.98 4.32
N ASN A 96 5.22 13.15 5.52
CA ASN A 96 5.83 14.42 5.95
C ASN A 96 7.20 14.69 5.29
N ARG A 97 7.74 13.72 4.57
CA ARG A 97 9.05 13.78 3.90
C ARG A 97 9.10 12.77 2.75
N PRO A 98 10.02 12.96 1.79
CA PRO A 98 10.22 11.99 0.72
C PRO A 98 10.38 10.58 1.28
N SER A 99 9.71 9.63 0.66
CA SER A 99 9.68 8.23 1.09
C SER A 99 9.81 7.30 -0.10
N VAL A 100 10.30 6.09 0.13
CA VAL A 100 10.51 5.09 -0.92
C VAL A 100 9.61 3.89 -0.65
N VAL A 101 8.88 3.47 -1.66
CA VAL A 101 8.14 2.19 -1.68
C VAL A 101 9.11 1.10 -2.11
N LEU A 102 9.16 0.03 -1.35
CA LEU A 102 10.05 -1.11 -1.56
C LEU A 102 9.24 -2.28 -2.13
N LEU A 103 9.30 -2.46 -3.46
CA LEU A 103 8.50 -3.49 -4.13
C LEU A 103 9.12 -4.90 -4.03
N GLU A 104 10.33 -5.02 -3.52
CA GLU A 104 10.93 -6.28 -3.08
C GLU A 104 10.54 -6.66 -1.64
N GLN A 105 9.94 -5.75 -0.88
CA GLN A 105 9.48 -5.95 0.51
C GLN A 105 7.95 -6.00 0.55
N LEU A 106 7.41 -7.11 0.02
CA LEU A 106 5.97 -7.36 -0.03
C LEU A 106 5.55 -8.23 1.16
N PHE A 107 4.44 -7.88 1.78
CA PHE A 107 3.91 -8.57 2.94
C PHE A 107 2.45 -8.95 2.73
N THR A 108 2.11 -10.18 3.07
CA THR A 108 0.72 -10.57 3.29
C THR A 108 0.46 -10.51 4.79
N ILE A 109 -0.35 -9.55 5.21
CA ILE A 109 -0.66 -9.33 6.62
C ILE A 109 -2.14 -9.47 6.89
N ASP A 110 -2.49 -9.84 8.13
CA ASP A 110 -3.86 -9.79 8.59
C ASP A 110 -4.35 -8.33 8.62
N LYS A 111 -5.60 -8.11 8.27
CA LYS A 111 -6.21 -6.77 8.26
C LYS A 111 -6.21 -6.10 9.64
N GLU A 112 -6.19 -6.87 10.72
CA GLU A 112 -6.10 -6.34 12.10
C GLU A 112 -4.76 -5.67 12.39
N ARG A 113 -3.72 -5.97 11.62
CA ARG A 113 -2.39 -5.31 11.73
C ARG A 113 -2.35 -3.93 11.08
N ILE A 114 -3.38 -3.58 10.30
CA ILE A 114 -3.50 -2.26 9.68
C ILE A 114 -4.16 -1.30 10.67
N ASN A 115 -3.49 -0.17 10.89
CA ASN A 115 -3.94 0.84 11.85
C ASN A 115 -4.57 2.03 11.12
N ASN A 116 -3.88 3.15 11.06
CA ASN A 116 -4.42 4.42 10.60
C ASN A 116 -4.34 4.58 9.08
N PHE A 117 -5.43 5.03 8.47
CA PHE A 117 -5.43 5.52 7.10
C PHE A 117 -4.61 6.81 7.01
N MET A 118 -3.70 6.89 6.05
CA MET A 118 -2.82 8.03 5.86
C MET A 118 -3.17 8.84 4.60
N GLY A 119 -3.66 8.17 3.55
CA GLY A 119 -3.99 8.82 2.28
C GLY A 119 -4.06 7.84 1.11
N LEU A 120 -3.95 8.37 -0.09
CA LEU A 120 -4.01 7.65 -1.36
C LEU A 120 -2.75 7.93 -2.18
N THR A 121 -2.33 6.95 -2.94
CA THR A 121 -1.42 7.18 -4.06
C THR A 121 -2.16 7.87 -5.19
N SER A 122 -1.48 8.75 -5.92
CA SER A 122 -1.96 9.26 -7.20
C SER A 122 -1.89 8.16 -8.29
N ASP A 123 -2.62 8.34 -9.39
CA ASP A 123 -2.59 7.43 -10.53
C ASP A 123 -1.18 7.29 -11.09
N TRP A 124 -0.41 8.38 -11.12
CA TRP A 124 0.98 8.37 -11.56
C TRP A 124 1.88 7.55 -10.62
N GLU A 125 1.76 7.76 -9.30
CA GLU A 125 2.52 6.99 -8.31
C GLU A 125 2.17 5.50 -8.41
N MET A 126 0.88 5.18 -8.58
CA MET A 126 0.43 3.80 -8.71
C MET A 126 0.98 3.14 -9.99
N ALA A 127 1.05 3.87 -11.11
CA ALA A 127 1.65 3.37 -12.34
C ALA A 127 3.15 3.06 -12.17
N GLN A 128 3.90 3.89 -11.43
CA GLN A 128 5.31 3.62 -11.12
C GLN A 128 5.45 2.40 -10.20
N ILE A 129 4.58 2.26 -9.20
CA ILE A 129 4.53 1.11 -8.31
C ILE A 129 4.27 -0.18 -9.09
N GLU A 130 3.32 -0.17 -10.04
CA GLU A 130 3.01 -1.33 -10.87
C GLU A 130 4.19 -1.73 -11.77
N LYS A 131 4.88 -0.77 -12.36
CA LYS A 131 6.09 -1.03 -13.14
C LYS A 131 7.19 -1.69 -12.29
N ALA A 132 7.46 -1.14 -11.12
CA ALA A 132 8.45 -1.67 -10.19
C ALA A 132 8.05 -3.05 -9.64
N LEU A 133 6.76 -3.28 -9.42
CA LEU A 133 6.22 -4.57 -8.98
C LEU A 133 6.41 -5.64 -10.05
N LYS A 134 6.12 -5.33 -11.33
CA LYS A 134 6.38 -6.23 -12.45
C LYS A 134 7.86 -6.60 -12.54
N CYS A 135 8.75 -5.62 -12.36
CA CYS A 135 10.20 -5.85 -12.32
C CYS A 135 10.57 -6.78 -11.15
N SER A 136 10.07 -6.51 -9.94
CA SER A 136 10.38 -7.28 -8.74
C SER A 136 9.94 -8.75 -8.85
N LEU A 137 8.82 -9.02 -9.51
CA LEU A 137 8.24 -10.36 -9.65
C LEU A 137 8.52 -11.01 -11.01
N ALA A 138 9.35 -10.36 -11.85
CA ALA A 138 9.68 -10.82 -13.22
C ALA A 138 8.42 -11.10 -14.08
N LEU A 139 7.42 -10.22 -14.00
CA LEU A 139 6.14 -10.37 -14.72
C LEU A 139 6.16 -9.71 -16.11
N ASP A 140 7.27 -9.16 -16.56
CA ASP A 140 7.42 -8.60 -17.90
C ASP A 140 7.53 -9.73 -18.92
N GLN A 141 6.50 -9.90 -19.74
CA GLN A 141 6.37 -11.02 -20.69
C GLN A 141 7.43 -11.05 -21.80
N GLU A 142 8.20 -9.99 -21.98
CA GLU A 142 9.26 -9.97 -23.00
C GLU A 142 10.42 -10.94 -22.74
N ASN A 143 10.57 -11.43 -21.51
CA ASN A 143 11.64 -12.37 -21.15
C ASN A 143 11.24 -13.85 -21.24
N LEU A 144 9.95 -14.18 -21.34
CA LEU A 144 9.49 -15.57 -21.44
C LEU A 144 9.60 -16.14 -22.87
N VAL A 145 9.64 -15.28 -23.90
CA VAL A 145 9.71 -15.72 -25.31
C VAL A 145 11.13 -15.96 -25.79
N LYS A 146 12.16 -15.48 -25.08
CA LYS A 146 13.57 -15.64 -25.49
C LYS A 146 14.24 -16.92 -25.01
N SER A 147 13.64 -17.67 -24.08
CA SER A 147 14.22 -18.92 -23.59
C SER A 147 13.91 -20.13 -24.51
N ASP A 148 12.86 -20.08 -25.31
CA ASP A 148 12.42 -21.23 -26.12
C ASP A 148 12.97 -21.22 -27.57
N SER A 149 13.68 -20.18 -27.98
CA SER A 149 14.25 -20.08 -29.35
C SER A 149 15.74 -20.43 -29.46
N GLN A 150 16.38 -20.93 -28.39
CA GLN A 150 17.80 -21.32 -28.41
C GLN A 150 18.04 -22.82 -28.30
N THR A 151 17.02 -23.66 -28.48
CA THR A 151 17.20 -25.11 -28.60
C THR A 151 16.52 -25.62 -29.88
N ALA A 152 17.13 -25.29 -31.01
CA ALA A 152 16.93 -25.99 -32.28
C ALA A 152 18.26 -26.03 -33.03
#